data_9382eaede15e2990d7a8442f25f72df9
#
_entry.id   9382eaede15e2990d7a8442f25f72df9
#
_cell.length_a   1.000
_cell.length_b   1.000
_cell.length_c   1.000
_cell.angle_alpha   90.00
_cell.angle_beta   90.00
_cell.angle_gamma   90.00
#
_symmetry.space_group_name_H-M   'P 1'
#
loop_
_entity.id
_entity.type
_entity.pdbx_description
1 polymer ?
#
loop_
_entity_poly.entity_id
_entity_poly.type
_entity_poly.pdbx_seq_one_letter_code
_entity_poly.pdbx_strand_id
1 'polypeptide(L)' 'MDKITLPDWAGDDWVASDINKDSETMIITTMKKLNEIIDWINNQ' A
#
# COMPACT_ATOMS: atom_id res chain seq x y z
N MET A 1 13.47 7.62 -5.73
CA MET A 1 12.65 7.77 -4.53
C MET A 1 12.29 6.39 -3.97
N ASP A 2 12.47 6.21 -2.69
CA ASP A 2 12.21 4.91 -2.08
C ASP A 2 10.73 4.70 -1.82
N LYS A 3 10.29 3.46 -1.96
CA LYS A 3 8.91 3.11 -1.68
C LYS A 3 8.65 3.04 -0.18
N ILE A 4 7.36 3.15 0.17
CA ILE A 4 6.93 3.04 1.55
C ILE A 4 6.92 1.57 1.95
N THR A 5 7.51 1.26 3.12
CA THR A 5 7.50 -0.11 3.65
C THR A 5 6.15 -0.39 4.30
N LEU A 6 5.46 -1.40 3.79
CA LEU A 6 4.18 -1.82 4.35
C LEU A 6 4.40 -2.65 5.61
N PRO A 7 3.42 -2.64 6.54
CA PRO A 7 3.52 -3.50 7.73
C PRO A 7 3.47 -4.98 7.35
N ASP A 8 3.97 -5.83 8.23
CA ASP A 8 4.06 -7.27 7.95
C ASP A 8 2.71 -7.90 7.62
N TRP A 9 1.65 -7.45 8.28
CA TRP A 9 0.31 -7.99 8.06
C TRP A 9 -0.29 -7.57 6.71
N ALA A 10 0.33 -6.62 6.02
CA ALA A 10 -0.14 -6.13 4.73
C ALA A 10 0.85 -6.51 3.61
N GLY A 11 1.13 -7.82 3.49
CA GLY A 11 2.04 -8.31 2.48
C GLY A 11 1.50 -8.17 1.06
N ASP A 12 2.24 -8.74 0.12
CA ASP A 12 1.90 -8.63 -1.31
C ASP A 12 0.55 -9.23 -1.64
N ASP A 13 0.13 -10.22 -0.87
CA ASP A 13 -1.15 -10.90 -1.09
C ASP A 13 -2.29 -10.29 -0.27
N TRP A 14 -2.04 -9.16 0.41
CA TRP A 14 -3.08 -8.47 1.15
C TRP A 14 -4.15 -7.93 0.21
N VAL A 15 -5.42 -8.14 0.58
CA VAL A 15 -6.55 -7.55 -0.17
C VAL A 15 -7.50 -6.88 0.82
N ALA A 16 -8.12 -5.79 0.36
CA ALA A 16 -8.99 -4.99 1.23
C ALA A 16 -10.16 -5.79 1.82
N SER A 17 -10.66 -6.76 1.07
CA SER A 17 -11.80 -7.57 1.52
C SER A 17 -11.48 -8.46 2.70
N ASP A 18 -10.21 -8.70 2.99
CA ASP A 18 -9.79 -9.54 4.11
C ASP A 18 -9.78 -8.79 5.43
N ILE A 19 -9.94 -7.48 5.40
CA ILE A 19 -9.84 -6.65 6.60
C ILE A 19 -11.17 -5.95 6.83
N ASN A 20 -11.71 -6.14 8.04
CA ASN A 20 -12.97 -5.52 8.44
C ASN A 20 -12.77 -4.23 9.23
N LYS A 21 -11.59 -3.63 9.13
CA LYS A 21 -11.28 -2.40 9.85
C LYS A 21 -11.05 -1.28 8.84
N ASP A 22 -11.99 -0.38 8.75
CA ASP A 22 -11.98 0.68 7.76
C ASP A 22 -10.72 1.52 7.80
N SER A 23 -10.24 1.87 9.01
CA SER A 23 -9.05 2.71 9.13
C SER A 23 -7.80 2.01 8.63
N GLU A 24 -7.65 0.73 8.93
CA GLU A 24 -6.50 -0.05 8.44
C GLU A 24 -6.56 -0.20 6.93
N THR A 25 -7.75 -0.47 6.40
CA THR A 25 -7.94 -0.58 4.96
C THR A 25 -7.57 0.73 4.26
N MET A 26 -7.98 1.86 4.82
CA MET A 26 -7.66 3.16 4.26
C MET A 26 -6.15 3.42 4.27
N ILE A 27 -5.50 3.10 5.38
CA ILE A 27 -4.06 3.31 5.51
C ILE A 27 -3.30 2.49 4.46
N ILE A 28 -3.61 1.22 4.35
CA ILE A 28 -2.90 0.33 3.42
C ILE A 28 -3.21 0.71 1.97
N THR A 29 -4.45 1.03 1.66
CA THR A 29 -4.83 1.46 0.32
C THR A 29 -4.05 2.71 -0.07
N THR A 30 -3.92 3.67 0.85
CA THR A 30 -3.16 4.88 0.62
C THR A 30 -1.69 4.59 0.38
N MET A 31 -1.09 3.72 1.19
CA MET A 31 0.31 3.35 1.03
C MET A 31 0.56 2.68 -0.32
N LYS A 32 -0.33 1.78 -0.73
CA LYS A 32 -0.19 1.11 -2.02
C LYS A 32 -0.32 2.10 -3.18
N LYS A 33 -1.24 3.03 -3.07
CA LYS A 33 -1.40 4.05 -4.10
C LYS A 33 -0.17 4.96 -4.17
N LEU A 34 0.39 5.33 -3.04
CA LEU A 34 1.62 6.12 -3.03
C LEU A 34 2.78 5.36 -3.66
N ASN A 35 2.87 4.07 -3.42
CA ASN A 35 3.92 3.27 -4.03
C ASN A 35 3.76 3.18 -5.54
N GLU A 36 2.54 3.14 -6.05
CA GLU A 36 2.29 3.20 -7.49
C GLU A 36 2.80 4.52 -8.09
N ILE A 37 2.54 5.61 -7.40
CA ILE A 37 3.01 6.92 -7.84
C ILE A 37 4.53 7.00 -7.82
N ILE A 38 5.14 6.43 -6.77
CA ILE A 38 6.60 6.39 -6.66
C ILE A 38 7.20 5.58 -7.81
N ASP A 39 6.59 4.44 -8.15
CA ASP A 39 7.02 3.65 -9.30
C ASP A 39 6.98 4.48 -10.58
N TRP A 40 5.91 5.22 -10.76
CA TRP A 40 5.77 6.05 -11.94
C TRP A 40 6.88 7.10 -12.01
N ILE A 41 7.19 7.74 -10.88
CA ILE A 41 8.27 8.72 -10.81
C ILE A 41 9.61 8.08 -11.11
N ASN A 42 9.86 6.89 -10.54
CA ASN A 42 11.14 6.21 -10.73
C ASN A 42 11.36 5.71 -12.15
N ASN A 43 10.28 5.54 -12.90
CA ASN A 43 10.34 5.05 -14.28
C ASN A 43 10.46 6.18 -15.32
N GLN A 44 10.54 7.39 -14.86
CA GLN A 44 10.76 8.52 -15.78
C GLN A 44 12.26 8.67 -16.20
#